data_1efc3495fcbafb4c7ba3cc1db057e17a
#
_entry.id   1efc3495fcbafb4c7ba3cc1db057e17a
#
_cell.length_a   1.000
_cell.length_b   1.000
_cell.length_c   1.000
_cell.angle_alpha   90.00
_cell.angle_beta   90.00
_cell.angle_gamma   90.00
#
_symmetry.space_group_name_H-M   'P 1'
#
loop_
_entity.id
_entity.type
_entity.pdbx_description
1 polymer ?
#
loop_
_entity_poly.entity_id
_entity_poly.type
_entity_poly.pdbx_seq_one_letter_code
_entity_poly.pdbx_strand_id
1 'polypeptide(L)'
;MQSNKQFKNERIVPVGRFLPEFNSYLPYQLEQETIYRSIGLEKHILKRHPDCLQYVGYIPQILESPDYIGVNPNETSVSFELVKVLSENVQIGIKLDATEDYLYVATLHTITSSKLQHGLQNGRLKKFDK
;
A
#
# COMPACT_ATOMS: atom_id res chain seq x y z
N MET A 1 -12.55 22.26 -11.62
CA MET A 1 -12.11 22.02 -11.03
C MET A 1 -12.07 21.91 -10.31
N GLN A 2 -12.17 21.62 -10.46
CA GLN A 2 -11.83 21.34 -9.77
C GLN A 2 -11.96 21.28 -8.80
N SER A 3 -12.32 21.35 -8.73
CA SER A 3 -12.25 21.18 -7.83
C SER A 3 -12.48 20.82 -6.82
N ASN A 4 -13.15 20.77 -6.43
CA ASN A 4 -13.09 20.17 -5.37
C ASN A 4 -12.31 19.09 -5.18
N LYS A 5 -12.32 18.49 -5.79
CA LYS A 5 -11.42 17.46 -5.71
C LYS A 5 -10.03 17.94 -5.87
N GLN A 6 -9.92 19.04 -6.39
CA GLN A 6 -8.71 19.70 -6.45
C GLN A 6 -7.98 19.73 -5.14
N PHE A 7 -8.71 20.00 -4.10
CA PHE A 7 -8.08 20.04 -2.84
C PHE A 7 -7.51 18.71 -2.43
N LYS A 8 -8.02 17.64 -3.01
CA LYS A 8 -7.51 16.35 -2.77
C LYS A 8 -6.04 16.27 -3.15
N ASN A 9 -5.68 16.81 -4.29
CA ASN A 9 -4.33 16.80 -4.75
C ASN A 9 -3.42 17.58 -3.83
N GLU A 10 -3.95 18.63 -3.25
CA GLU A 10 -3.18 19.42 -2.33
C GLU A 10 -2.93 18.71 -1.03
N ARG A 11 -3.64 17.60 -0.81
CA ARG A 11 -3.55 16.88 0.45
C ARG A 11 -2.80 15.57 0.34
N ILE A 12 -2.08 15.39 -0.72
CA ILE A 12 -1.25 14.22 -0.87
C ILE A 12 0.22 14.62 -0.92
N VAL A 13 1.07 13.74 -0.43
CA VAL A 13 2.51 13.95 -0.47
C VAL A 13 3.16 12.67 -0.95
N PRO A 14 4.27 12.76 -1.69
CA PRO A 14 4.96 11.55 -2.15
C PRO A 14 5.62 10.86 -0.97
N VAL A 15 5.56 9.54 -0.97
CA VAL A 15 6.18 8.75 0.10
C VAL A 15 7.14 7.70 -0.43
N GLY A 16 7.17 7.48 -1.74
CA GLY A 16 8.11 6.51 -2.30
C GLY A 16 7.84 6.28 -3.76
N ARG A 17 8.49 5.27 -4.28
CA ARG A 17 8.44 4.95 -5.70
C ARG A 17 7.74 3.64 -5.94
N PHE A 18 7.04 3.55 -7.06
CA PHE A 18 6.51 2.28 -7.53
C PHE A 18 7.66 1.57 -8.25
N LEU A 19 8.11 0.45 -7.71
CA LEU A 19 9.19 -0.31 -8.33
C LEU A 19 8.63 -1.06 -9.53
N PRO A 20 9.24 -0.93 -10.71
CA PRO A 20 8.74 -1.65 -11.89
C PRO A 20 8.67 -3.15 -11.67
N GLU A 21 9.51 -3.69 -10.81
CA GLU A 21 9.52 -5.11 -10.48
C GLU A 21 8.20 -5.59 -9.87
N PHE A 22 7.44 -4.67 -9.25
CA PHE A 22 6.13 -5.04 -8.70
C PHE A 22 5.21 -5.59 -9.77
N ASN A 23 5.35 -5.10 -11.01
CA ASN A 23 4.47 -5.52 -12.10
C ASN A 23 4.54 -7.02 -12.38
N SER A 24 5.66 -7.66 -12.06
CA SER A 24 5.80 -9.11 -12.25
C SER A 24 4.85 -9.90 -11.37
N TYR A 25 4.33 -9.29 -10.32
CA TYR A 25 3.50 -9.96 -9.34
C TYR A 25 2.03 -9.56 -9.43
N LEU A 26 1.69 -8.66 -10.37
CA LEU A 26 0.36 -8.08 -10.45
C LEU A 26 -0.35 -8.54 -11.71
N PRO A 27 -1.69 -8.62 -11.68
CA PRO A 27 -2.46 -9.02 -12.87
C PRO A 27 -2.64 -7.89 -13.87
N TYR A 28 -2.02 -6.74 -13.62
CA TYR A 28 -2.09 -5.58 -14.51
C TYR A 28 -0.74 -4.91 -14.52
N GLN A 29 -0.56 -4.04 -15.51
CA GLN A 29 0.69 -3.32 -15.70
C GLN A 29 0.48 -1.88 -15.29
N LEU A 30 1.24 -1.41 -14.31
CA LEU A 30 1.15 -0.04 -13.83
C LEU A 30 2.37 0.74 -14.29
N GLU A 31 2.15 2.00 -14.65
CA GLU A 31 3.20 2.85 -15.19
C GLU A 31 3.50 4.05 -14.31
N GLN A 32 2.77 4.21 -13.23
CA GLN A 32 3.02 5.31 -12.30
C GLN A 32 4.37 5.11 -11.63
N GLU A 33 5.10 6.20 -11.45
CA GLU A 33 6.42 6.13 -10.85
C GLU A 33 6.43 6.47 -9.37
N THR A 34 5.46 7.25 -8.92
CA THR A 34 5.44 7.75 -7.55
C THR A 34 4.24 7.21 -6.80
N ILE A 35 4.46 6.91 -5.53
CA ILE A 35 3.38 6.52 -4.63
C ILE A 35 3.23 7.63 -3.60
N TYR A 36 1.99 8.04 -3.37
CA TYR A 36 1.64 9.13 -2.48
C TYR A 36 0.93 8.63 -1.24
N ARG A 37 0.75 9.50 -0.27
CA ARG A 37 -0.20 9.28 0.80
C ARG A 37 -0.96 10.57 1.08
N SER A 38 -2.16 10.43 1.62
CA SER A 38 -2.92 11.56 2.08
C SER A 38 -2.29 12.07 3.37
N ILE A 39 -2.29 13.37 3.59
CA ILE A 39 -1.86 13.91 4.87
C ILE A 39 -2.82 13.53 5.98
N GLY A 40 -4.02 13.05 5.64
CA GLY A 40 -4.98 12.57 6.62
C GLY A 40 -4.84 11.10 6.96
N LEU A 41 -3.85 10.41 6.38
CA LEU A 41 -3.67 8.98 6.61
C LEU A 41 -3.45 8.66 8.08
N GLU A 42 -2.63 9.44 8.76
CA GLU A 42 -2.35 9.20 10.17
C GLU A 42 -3.61 9.29 11.02
N LYS A 43 -4.45 10.26 10.72
CA LYS A 43 -5.71 10.42 11.43
C LYS A 43 -6.62 9.21 11.21
N HIS A 44 -6.65 8.72 9.98
CA HIS A 44 -7.44 7.54 9.63
C HIS A 44 -6.93 6.31 10.39
N ILE A 45 -5.61 6.13 10.45
CA ILE A 45 -5.01 5.00 11.14
C ILE A 45 -5.27 5.10 12.64
N LEU A 46 -5.14 6.30 13.20
CA LEU A 46 -5.38 6.50 14.60
C LEU A 46 -6.81 6.10 14.97
N LYS A 47 -7.76 6.33 14.08
CA LYS A 47 -9.15 6.00 14.32
C LYS A 47 -9.42 4.51 14.20
N ARG A 48 -8.81 3.85 13.21
CA ARG A 48 -9.11 2.44 12.90
C ARG A 48 -8.15 1.45 13.52
N HIS A 49 -6.88 1.80 13.57
CA HIS A 49 -5.82 0.90 14.02
C HIS A 49 -4.79 1.70 14.81
N PRO A 50 -5.17 2.23 15.99
CA PRO A 50 -4.28 3.16 16.72
C PRO A 50 -2.91 2.58 17.04
N ASP A 51 -2.81 1.26 17.26
CA ASP A 51 -1.51 0.65 17.54
C ASP A 51 -0.58 0.70 16.34
N CYS A 52 -1.12 0.95 15.16
CA CYS A 52 -0.31 0.93 13.92
C CYS A 52 0.26 2.29 13.57
N LEU A 53 -0.12 3.32 14.31
CA LEU A 53 0.35 4.67 14.02
C LEU A 53 1.88 4.75 14.05
N GLN A 54 2.50 3.95 14.90
CA GLN A 54 3.96 3.92 15.01
C GLN A 54 4.65 3.49 13.72
N TYR A 55 3.93 2.82 12.82
CA TYR A 55 4.53 2.31 11.59
C TYR A 55 4.42 3.25 10.40
N VAL A 56 3.73 4.37 10.55
CA VAL A 56 3.55 5.30 9.43
C VAL A 56 4.89 5.80 8.90
N GLY A 57 5.84 6.05 9.79
CA GLY A 57 7.17 6.51 9.39
C GLY A 57 7.98 5.48 8.62
N TYR A 58 7.53 4.22 8.60
CA TYR A 58 8.23 3.15 7.89
C TYR A 58 7.70 2.96 6.48
N ILE A 59 6.66 3.72 6.08
CA ILE A 59 6.09 3.56 4.73
C ILE A 59 7.13 3.64 3.63
N PRO A 60 8.04 4.64 3.62
CA PRO A 60 9.05 4.68 2.57
C PRO A 60 9.91 3.43 2.52
N GLN A 61 10.27 2.89 3.68
CA GLN A 61 11.09 1.68 3.75
C GLN A 61 10.31 0.47 3.23
N ILE A 62 9.03 0.39 3.55
CA ILE A 62 8.19 -0.72 3.08
C ILE A 62 8.08 -0.68 1.56
N LEU A 63 7.93 0.52 0.99
CA LEU A 63 7.84 0.68 -0.45
C LEU A 63 9.15 0.32 -1.14
N GLU A 64 10.27 0.62 -0.51
CA GLU A 64 11.57 0.37 -1.12
C GLU A 64 11.98 -1.10 -1.08
N SER A 65 11.64 -1.80 0.00
CA SER A 65 12.06 -3.19 0.16
C SER A 65 11.04 -4.01 0.94
N PRO A 66 9.88 -4.27 0.34
CA PRO A 66 8.90 -5.13 1.01
C PRO A 66 9.38 -6.57 1.02
N ASP A 67 8.86 -7.34 1.95
CA ASP A 67 9.16 -8.76 2.02
C ASP A 67 8.18 -9.58 1.20
N TYR A 68 6.93 -9.13 1.11
CA TYR A 68 5.88 -9.85 0.37
C TYR A 68 5.01 -8.88 -0.40
N ILE A 69 4.43 -9.38 -1.48
CA ILE A 69 3.53 -8.60 -2.33
C ILE A 69 2.34 -9.46 -2.71
N GLY A 70 1.17 -8.86 -2.82
CA GLY A 70 -0.01 -9.59 -3.21
C GLY A 70 -1.16 -8.71 -3.63
N VAL A 71 -2.26 -9.37 -3.97
CA VAL A 71 -3.47 -8.70 -4.43
C VAL A 71 -4.64 -9.29 -3.66
N ASN A 72 -5.52 -8.43 -3.19
CA ASN A 72 -6.73 -8.87 -2.52
C ASN A 72 -7.73 -9.33 -3.59
N PRO A 73 -8.07 -10.62 -3.64
CA PRO A 73 -8.97 -11.11 -4.69
C PRO A 73 -10.37 -10.54 -4.60
N ASN A 74 -10.75 -9.99 -3.47
CA ASN A 74 -12.09 -9.42 -3.28
C ASN A 74 -12.14 -7.93 -3.62
N GLU A 75 -11.00 -7.32 -3.96
CA GLU A 75 -10.96 -5.92 -4.29
C GLU A 75 -11.28 -5.74 -5.77
N THR A 76 -12.22 -4.85 -6.08
CA THR A 76 -12.64 -4.64 -7.46
C THR A 76 -11.87 -3.53 -8.16
N SER A 77 -11.22 -2.67 -7.40
CA SER A 77 -10.41 -1.60 -8.00
C SER A 77 -8.97 -2.07 -8.16
N VAL A 78 -8.18 -1.33 -8.92
CA VAL A 78 -6.77 -1.64 -9.10
C VAL A 78 -6.05 -1.33 -7.79
N SER A 79 -5.49 -2.37 -7.17
CA SER A 79 -4.82 -2.23 -5.89
C SER A 79 -3.86 -3.38 -5.68
N PHE A 80 -2.94 -3.21 -4.76
CA PHE A 80 -2.04 -4.29 -4.34
C PHE A 80 -1.60 -4.03 -2.91
N GLU A 81 -1.00 -5.05 -2.31
CA GLU A 81 -0.60 -5.01 -0.91
C GLU A 81 0.87 -5.34 -0.78
N LEU A 82 1.55 -4.66 0.13
CA LEU A 82 2.94 -4.95 0.46
C LEU A 82 3.02 -5.25 1.94
N VAL A 83 3.84 -6.23 2.29
CA VAL A 83 4.06 -6.60 3.69
C VAL A 83 5.54 -6.51 3.99
N LYS A 84 5.86 -5.88 5.10
CA LYS A 84 7.22 -5.81 5.62
C LYS A 84 7.24 -6.38 7.03
N VAL A 85 8.16 -7.30 7.27
CA VAL A 85 8.33 -7.88 8.61
C VAL A 85 9.23 -6.95 9.40
N LEU A 86 8.63 -6.27 10.36
CA LEU A 86 9.34 -5.42 11.32
C LEU A 86 9.22 -6.12 12.67
N SER A 87 8.93 -5.40 13.74
CA SER A 87 8.62 -6.08 15.00
C SER A 87 7.31 -6.85 14.87
N GLU A 88 6.44 -6.37 13.97
CA GLU A 88 5.22 -7.05 13.60
C GLU A 88 5.18 -7.11 12.08
N ASN A 89 4.26 -7.88 11.52
CA ASN A 89 4.08 -7.92 10.07
C ASN A 89 3.19 -6.75 9.69
N VAL A 90 3.77 -5.76 9.03
CA VAL A 90 3.06 -4.54 8.67
C VAL A 90 2.64 -4.62 7.21
N GLN A 91 1.36 -4.45 6.95
CA GLN A 91 0.82 -4.50 5.60
C GLN A 91 0.28 -3.13 5.20
N ILE A 92 0.66 -2.69 4.02
CA ILE A 92 0.07 -1.48 3.46
C ILE A 92 -0.70 -1.86 2.20
N GLY A 93 -1.81 -1.18 1.99
CA GLY A 93 -2.61 -1.34 0.77
C GLY A 93 -2.44 -0.12 -0.08
N ILE A 94 -2.12 -0.34 -1.35
CA ILE A 94 -1.92 0.74 -2.31
C ILE A 94 -2.99 0.63 -3.37
N LYS A 95 -3.64 1.75 -3.67
CA LYS A 95 -4.71 1.81 -4.66
C LYS A 95 -4.40 2.82 -5.74
N LEU A 96 -4.96 2.58 -6.91
CA LEU A 96 -4.90 3.53 -8.00
C LEU A 96 -6.15 4.38 -7.96
N ASP A 97 -5.96 5.71 -7.90
CA ASP A 97 -7.05 6.63 -8.12
C ASP A 97 -7.16 6.81 -9.62
N ALA A 98 -8.13 6.13 -10.23
CA ALA A 98 -8.24 6.11 -11.69
C ALA A 98 -8.64 7.46 -12.26
N THR A 99 -9.29 8.29 -11.47
CA THR A 99 -9.71 9.62 -11.93
C THR A 99 -8.53 10.57 -12.01
N GLU A 100 -7.68 10.57 -10.98
CA GLU A 100 -6.54 11.48 -10.91
C GLU A 100 -5.25 10.81 -11.37
N ASP A 101 -5.30 9.50 -11.63
CA ASP A 101 -4.19 8.72 -12.20
C ASP A 101 -2.94 8.73 -11.34
N TYR A 102 -3.09 8.41 -10.06
CA TYR A 102 -1.95 8.27 -9.18
C TYR A 102 -2.17 7.12 -8.19
N LEU A 103 -1.05 6.58 -7.69
CA LEU A 103 -1.07 5.52 -6.68
C LEU A 103 -0.94 6.14 -5.29
N TYR A 104 -1.67 5.61 -4.34
CA TYR A 104 -1.61 6.13 -2.97
C TYR A 104 -1.77 5.02 -1.95
N VAL A 105 -1.16 5.23 -0.79
CA VAL A 105 -1.30 4.31 0.34
C VAL A 105 -2.67 4.55 0.96
N ALA A 106 -3.54 3.56 0.85
CA ALA A 106 -4.91 3.66 1.32
C ALA A 106 -5.08 3.11 2.72
N THR A 107 -4.29 2.09 3.10
CA THR A 107 -4.43 1.44 4.40
C THR A 107 -3.06 1.06 4.94
N LEU A 108 -2.99 0.95 6.26
CA LEU A 108 -1.82 0.41 6.94
C LEU A 108 -2.33 -0.29 8.20
N HIS A 109 -1.97 -1.55 8.35
CA HIS A 109 -2.31 -2.30 9.56
C HIS A 109 -1.36 -3.48 9.69
N THR A 110 -1.41 -4.15 10.84
CA THR A 110 -0.60 -5.34 11.05
C THR A 110 -1.43 -6.58 10.73
N ILE A 111 -0.73 -7.66 10.37
CA ILE A 111 -1.37 -8.95 10.19
C ILE A 111 -0.63 -9.98 11.04
N THR A 112 -1.35 -11.00 11.49
CA THR A 112 -0.76 -12.06 12.29
C THR A 112 0.11 -12.95 11.45
N SER A 113 1.02 -13.68 12.10
CA SER A 113 1.83 -14.67 11.39
C SER A 113 0.96 -15.73 10.74
N SER A 114 -0.15 -16.06 11.38
CA SER A 114 -1.08 -17.02 10.82
C SER A 114 -1.68 -16.52 9.52
N LYS A 115 -2.10 -15.26 9.47
CA LYS A 115 -2.64 -14.67 8.25
C LYS A 115 -1.59 -14.57 7.16
N LEU A 116 -0.37 -14.22 7.54
CA LEU A 116 0.73 -14.17 6.59
C LEU A 116 0.96 -15.54 5.96
N GLN A 117 1.04 -16.59 6.78
CA GLN A 117 1.24 -17.95 6.28
C GLN A 117 0.10 -18.39 5.38
N HIS A 118 -1.13 -18.08 5.78
CA HIS A 118 -2.29 -18.43 4.98
C HIS A 118 -2.24 -17.75 3.60
N GLY A 119 -1.86 -16.47 3.58
CA GLY A 119 -1.72 -15.74 2.32
C GLY A 119 -0.65 -16.32 1.41
N LEU A 120 0.45 -16.80 2.00
CA LEU A 120 1.51 -17.44 1.21
C LEU A 120 1.04 -18.79 0.66
N GLN A 121 0.31 -19.55 1.47
CA GLN A 121 -0.17 -20.86 1.06
C GLN A 121 -1.21 -20.80 -0.06
N ASN A 122 -2.08 -19.80 -0.03
CA ASN A 122 -3.14 -19.72 -1.03
C ASN A 122 -2.77 -18.84 -2.23
N GLY A 123 -1.55 -18.32 -2.25
CA GLY A 123 -1.06 -17.55 -3.40
C GLY A 123 -1.46 -16.09 -3.41
N ARG A 124 -2.20 -15.63 -2.40
CA ARG A 124 -2.57 -14.23 -2.32
C ARG A 124 -1.35 -13.34 -2.09
N LEU A 125 -0.39 -13.85 -1.30
CA LEU A 125 0.87 -13.17 -1.06
C LEU A 125 2.00 -14.00 -1.63
N LYS A 126 3.01 -13.35 -2.16
CA LYS A 126 4.20 -13.99 -2.69
C LYS A 126 5.42 -13.25 -2.17
N LYS A 127 6.50 -13.99 -2.00
CA LYS A 127 7.74 -13.37 -1.60
C LYS A 127 8.20 -12.43 -2.70
N PHE A 128 8.59 -11.23 -2.31
CA PHE A 128 9.08 -10.24 -3.27
C PHE A 128 10.59 -10.34 -3.41
N ASP A 129 11.05 -10.59 -4.62
CA ASP A 129 12.46 -10.64 -4.96
C ASP A 129 12.73 -9.57 -6.01
N LYS A 130 13.51 -8.57 -5.62
CA LYS A 130 13.80 -7.44 -6.49
C LYS A 130 14.83 -7.79 -7.56
#